data_a58933b4eb0605a7e78e4f921a67eca0
#
_entry.id   a58933b4eb0605a7e78e4f921a67eca0
#
_cell.length_a   1.000
_cell.length_b   1.000
_cell.length_c   1.000
_cell.angle_alpha   90.00
_cell.angle_beta   90.00
_cell.angle_gamma   90.00
#
_symmetry.space_group_name_H-M   'P 1'
#
loop_
_entity.id
_entity.type
_entity.pdbx_description
1 polymer ?
#
loop_
_entity_poly.entity_id
_entity_poly.type
_entity_poly.pdbx_seq_one_letter_code
_entity_poly.pdbx_strand_id
1 'polypeptide(L)'
;VFDLTNKKQLGEYHGLSQGQRFFIVGVINYELAWRRKELLDLYDFTLMLDESSLIQNQKAKQTKFILKMKPAHVILLSGTPVGGKYENLWTQVHLLGWNISEQLYNRQYVNWTTIDSGGFQHKIVDKKDPYKNIDRLKSKMREHGAIFKKTEECYELPEQVFTQIRLKAPKEYWKFQKDCIVTIEGQELVGDTSLTKLLYSRQICSQYNQNKLDAFRDLVESTQERLIVFYSFNDELWNMKKICQELDRPISEINGHTKDLTAYEQESNSVTLCQYQSASKGLNLQKCNRIIYFSLPLSSEDFEQSKKRIHRIGQEKTCF
;
A
#
# COMPACT_ATOMS: atom_id res chain seq x y z
N VAL A 1 -19.21 19.90 -3.90
CA VAL A 1 -17.92 19.29 -3.53
C VAL A 1 -16.82 20.30 -3.81
N PHE A 2 -15.91 20.49 -2.86
CA PHE A 2 -14.80 21.44 -2.93
C PHE A 2 -13.47 20.70 -2.85
N ASP A 3 -12.54 21.05 -3.73
CA ASP A 3 -11.14 20.60 -3.65
C ASP A 3 -10.38 21.57 -2.73
N LEU A 4 -10.12 21.14 -1.49
CA LEU A 4 -9.44 21.96 -0.48
C LEU A 4 -7.91 22.01 -0.65
N THR A 5 -7.36 21.33 -1.67
CA THR A 5 -5.97 21.54 -2.08
C THR A 5 -5.84 22.93 -2.75
N ASN A 6 -6.91 23.39 -3.40
CA ASN A 6 -7.01 24.71 -4.01
C ASN A 6 -7.39 25.76 -2.94
N LYS A 7 -6.54 26.78 -2.76
CA LYS A 7 -6.74 27.83 -1.74
C LYS A 7 -8.04 28.65 -1.93
N LYS A 8 -8.47 28.88 -3.19
CA LYS A 8 -9.69 29.63 -3.47
C LYS A 8 -10.92 28.82 -3.02
N GLN A 9 -10.97 27.55 -3.40
CA GLN A 9 -12.06 26.66 -3.00
C GLN A 9 -12.08 26.39 -1.49
N LEU A 10 -10.92 26.35 -0.85
CA LEU A 10 -10.83 26.28 0.62
C LEU A 10 -11.49 27.48 1.30
N GLY A 11 -11.22 28.70 0.81
CA GLY A 11 -11.88 29.91 1.33
C GLY A 11 -13.39 29.92 1.14
N GLU A 12 -13.86 29.51 -0.03
CA GLU A 12 -15.29 29.36 -0.32
C GLU A 12 -15.95 28.31 0.58
N TYR A 13 -15.32 27.15 0.75
CA TYR A 13 -15.77 26.08 1.64
C TYR A 13 -15.88 26.56 3.09
N HIS A 14 -14.85 27.24 3.59
CA HIS A 14 -14.82 27.76 4.96
C HIS A 14 -15.94 28.80 5.18
N GLY A 15 -16.18 29.69 4.24
CA GLY A 15 -17.27 30.68 4.30
C GLY A 15 -18.65 30.02 4.34
N LEU A 16 -18.86 28.98 3.53
CA LEU A 16 -20.14 28.25 3.48
C LEU A 16 -20.38 27.37 4.69
N SER A 17 -19.32 26.79 5.29
CA SER A 17 -19.44 25.90 6.45
C SER A 17 -19.93 26.62 7.72
N GLN A 18 -19.88 27.94 7.72
CA GLN A 18 -20.22 28.77 8.89
C GLN A 18 -21.68 29.23 9.00
N GLY A 19 -22.56 28.87 8.06
CA GLY A 19 -23.91 29.43 8.15
C GLY A 19 -25.02 28.81 7.30
N GLN A 20 -24.78 27.76 6.56
CA GLN A 20 -25.77 27.24 5.63
C GLN A 20 -26.20 25.80 5.93
N ARG A 21 -27.51 25.52 5.71
CA ARG A 21 -28.11 24.18 5.86
C ARG A 21 -27.88 23.26 4.65
N PHE A 22 -26.80 23.43 3.91
CA PHE A 22 -26.51 22.60 2.74
C PHE A 22 -25.50 21.52 3.10
N PHE A 23 -25.68 20.34 2.52
CA PHE A 23 -24.67 19.30 2.58
C PHE A 23 -23.50 19.68 1.69
N ILE A 24 -22.38 20.03 2.26
CA ILE A 24 -21.14 20.37 1.57
C ILE A 24 -20.03 19.38 1.88
N VAL A 25 -19.26 19.03 0.88
CA VAL A 25 -18.15 18.09 1.01
C VAL A 25 -16.86 18.79 0.60
N GLY A 26 -15.89 18.82 1.52
CA GLY A 26 -14.53 19.23 1.23
C GLY A 26 -13.61 18.01 1.12
N VAL A 27 -12.82 17.92 0.07
CA VAL A 27 -11.86 16.83 -0.17
C VAL A 27 -10.44 17.36 -0.14
N ILE A 28 -9.57 16.68 0.60
CA ILE A 28 -8.14 17.02 0.69
C ILE A 28 -7.30 15.77 0.92
N ASN A 29 -6.08 15.75 0.40
CA ASN A 29 -5.13 14.67 0.69
C ASN A 29 -4.43 14.87 2.05
N TYR A 30 -3.94 13.78 2.63
CA TYR A 30 -3.29 13.77 3.94
C TYR A 30 -2.04 14.66 4.00
N GLU A 31 -1.25 14.72 2.92
CA GLU A 31 0.00 15.48 2.85
C GLU A 31 -0.22 17.00 2.89
N LEU A 32 -1.37 17.47 2.44
CA LEU A 32 -1.70 18.89 2.43
C LEU A 32 -2.60 19.30 3.60
N ALA A 33 -3.40 18.38 4.16
CA ALA A 33 -4.36 18.69 5.21
C ALA A 33 -3.73 19.46 6.38
N TRP A 34 -2.57 19.00 6.88
CA TRP A 34 -1.88 19.65 8.00
C TRP A 34 -1.30 21.04 7.70
N ARG A 35 -1.24 21.41 6.42
CA ARG A 35 -0.80 22.76 5.97
C ARG A 35 -1.96 23.74 5.87
N ARG A 36 -3.20 23.27 6.05
CA ARG A 36 -4.44 24.04 5.99
C ARG A 36 -4.97 24.24 7.41
N LYS A 37 -4.42 25.22 8.12
CA LYS A 37 -4.77 25.48 9.53
C LYS A 37 -6.26 25.82 9.71
N GLU A 38 -6.87 26.40 8.68
CA GLU A 38 -8.27 26.77 8.61
C GLU A 38 -9.22 25.57 8.85
N LEU A 39 -8.74 24.35 8.59
CA LEU A 39 -9.50 23.14 8.87
C LEU A 39 -9.66 22.85 10.38
N LEU A 40 -8.87 23.48 11.24
CA LEU A 40 -9.02 23.35 12.70
C LEU A 40 -10.17 24.22 13.24
N ASP A 41 -10.63 25.20 12.46
CA ASP A 41 -11.71 26.12 12.83
C ASP A 41 -13.09 25.58 12.42
N LEU A 42 -13.13 24.41 11.76
CA LEU A 42 -14.39 23.74 11.41
C LEU A 42 -15.09 23.23 12.67
N TYR A 43 -16.41 23.36 12.71
CA TYR A 43 -17.27 22.85 13.79
C TYR A 43 -18.47 22.10 13.20
N ASP A 44 -19.03 21.19 13.98
CA ASP A 44 -20.21 20.38 13.63
C ASP A 44 -20.09 19.69 12.24
N PHE A 45 -18.94 19.06 11.99
CA PHE A 45 -18.65 18.38 10.75
C PHE A 45 -18.38 16.88 10.97
N THR A 46 -18.57 16.11 9.91
CA THR A 46 -18.16 14.71 9.86
C THR A 46 -16.77 14.61 9.19
N LEU A 47 -15.82 14.03 9.90
CA LEU A 47 -14.50 13.69 9.37
C LEU A 47 -14.55 12.29 8.76
N MET A 48 -14.36 12.18 7.45
CA MET A 48 -14.20 10.90 6.78
C MET A 48 -12.74 10.70 6.35
N LEU A 49 -12.11 9.63 6.81
CA LEU A 49 -10.74 9.27 6.44
C LEU A 49 -10.77 8.00 5.60
N ASP A 50 -10.57 8.15 4.29
CA ASP A 50 -10.32 7.01 3.40
C ASP A 50 -8.87 6.55 3.57
N GLU A 51 -8.63 5.24 3.52
CA GLU A 51 -7.33 4.64 3.85
C GLU A 51 -6.79 5.13 5.22
N SER A 52 -7.61 4.99 6.27
CA SER A 52 -7.28 5.46 7.62
C SER A 52 -6.01 4.81 8.21
N SER A 53 -5.49 3.77 7.60
CA SER A 53 -4.14 3.23 7.88
C SER A 53 -3.03 4.27 7.74
N LEU A 54 -3.22 5.35 6.96
CA LEU A 54 -2.24 6.43 6.78
C LEU A 54 -1.99 7.27 8.04
N ILE A 55 -2.86 7.16 9.07
CA ILE A 55 -2.67 7.85 10.35
C ILE A 55 -2.10 6.95 11.46
N GLN A 56 -1.57 5.79 11.14
CA GLN A 56 -0.98 4.85 12.11
C GLN A 56 0.22 5.46 12.88
N ASN A 57 1.02 6.30 12.21
CA ASN A 57 2.17 6.92 12.83
C ASN A 57 1.77 8.18 13.59
N GLN A 58 1.68 8.07 14.92
CA GLN A 58 1.33 9.18 15.83
C GLN A 58 2.29 10.36 15.77
N LYS A 59 3.55 10.13 15.39
CA LYS A 59 4.58 11.19 15.30
C LYS A 59 4.49 11.96 13.99
N ALA A 60 3.79 11.45 12.99
CA ALA A 60 3.61 12.10 11.69
C ALA A 60 2.82 13.41 11.82
N LYS A 61 3.19 14.42 11.02
CA LYS A 61 2.57 15.74 11.05
C LYS A 61 1.07 15.69 10.74
N GLN A 62 0.69 14.91 9.74
CA GLN A 62 -0.70 14.70 9.36
C GLN A 62 -1.53 14.07 10.49
N THR A 63 -0.99 13.05 11.15
CA THR A 63 -1.69 12.39 12.27
C THR A 63 -1.91 13.33 13.44
N LYS A 64 -0.85 14.07 13.83
CA LYS A 64 -0.96 15.07 14.90
C LYS A 64 -1.95 16.18 14.57
N PHE A 65 -2.06 16.55 13.31
CA PHE A 65 -3.03 17.55 12.87
C PHE A 65 -4.46 17.01 12.95
N ILE A 66 -4.71 15.82 12.41
CA ILE A 66 -6.02 15.16 12.43
C ILE A 66 -6.51 14.96 13.87
N LEU A 67 -5.63 14.54 14.80
CA LEU A 67 -5.97 14.38 16.22
C LEU A 67 -6.30 15.71 16.93
N LYS A 68 -5.97 16.87 16.34
CA LYS A 68 -6.36 18.20 16.87
C LYS A 68 -7.71 18.68 16.35
N MET A 69 -8.20 18.10 15.25
CA MET A 69 -9.53 18.42 14.73
C MET A 69 -10.60 17.95 15.73
N LYS A 70 -11.72 18.63 15.75
CA LYS A 70 -12.84 18.34 16.68
C LYS A 70 -14.11 18.02 15.88
N PRO A 71 -14.13 16.91 15.13
CA PRO A 71 -15.32 16.51 14.38
C PRO A 71 -16.46 16.11 15.33
N ALA A 72 -17.70 16.36 14.92
CA ALA A 72 -18.88 15.84 15.60
C ALA A 72 -19.02 14.32 15.36
N HIS A 73 -18.66 13.86 14.16
CA HIS A 73 -18.70 12.46 13.77
C HIS A 73 -17.42 12.07 13.03
N VAL A 74 -17.02 10.80 13.17
CA VAL A 74 -15.83 10.24 12.52
C VAL A 74 -16.21 8.97 11.76
N ILE A 75 -15.76 8.87 10.51
CA ILE A 75 -15.87 7.67 9.70
C ILE A 75 -14.45 7.30 9.23
N LEU A 76 -13.99 6.12 9.61
CA LEU A 76 -12.70 5.59 9.20
C LEU A 76 -12.91 4.42 8.25
N LEU A 77 -12.35 4.51 7.06
CA LEU A 77 -12.40 3.47 6.04
C LEU A 77 -11.00 2.91 5.82
N SER A 78 -10.85 1.60 5.83
CA SER A 78 -9.59 0.94 5.49
C SER A 78 -9.81 -0.53 5.18
N GLY A 79 -9.14 -1.03 4.15
CA GLY A 79 -9.07 -2.47 3.86
C GLY A 79 -8.11 -3.21 4.79
N THR A 80 -7.14 -2.50 5.37
CA THR A 80 -6.06 -3.04 6.21
C THR A 80 -5.72 -2.04 7.33
N PRO A 81 -6.59 -1.89 8.35
CA PRO A 81 -6.47 -0.78 9.31
C PRO A 81 -5.14 -0.73 10.07
N VAL A 82 -4.45 -1.84 10.18
CA VAL A 82 -3.19 -1.95 10.95
C VAL A 82 -2.05 -2.66 10.22
N GLY A 83 -2.28 -3.21 9.02
CA GLY A 83 -1.27 -4.00 8.32
C GLY A 83 -0.68 -5.15 9.18
N GLY A 84 -1.51 -5.74 10.08
CA GLY A 84 -1.09 -6.77 11.04
C GLY A 84 -0.40 -6.25 12.31
N LYS A 85 -0.25 -4.94 12.50
CA LYS A 85 0.47 -4.30 13.61
C LYS A 85 -0.48 -3.60 14.56
N TYR A 86 -1.00 -4.29 15.56
CA TYR A 86 -1.97 -3.72 16.51
C TYR A 86 -1.42 -2.56 17.33
N GLU A 87 -0.10 -2.44 17.51
CA GLU A 87 0.52 -1.27 18.15
C GLU A 87 0.22 0.04 17.40
N ASN A 88 -0.11 -0.04 16.12
CA ASN A 88 -0.42 1.12 15.27
C ASN A 88 -1.91 1.53 15.27
N LEU A 89 -2.76 0.80 16.01
CA LEU A 89 -4.21 1.02 15.95
C LEU A 89 -4.68 2.18 16.85
N TRP A 90 -3.89 2.58 17.85
CA TRP A 90 -4.30 3.54 18.87
C TRP A 90 -4.91 4.83 18.32
N THR A 91 -4.32 5.44 17.30
CA THR A 91 -4.81 6.70 16.70
C THR A 91 -6.22 6.56 16.14
N GLN A 92 -6.52 5.43 15.52
CA GLN A 92 -7.82 5.15 14.92
C GLN A 92 -8.88 4.95 16.02
N VAL A 93 -8.59 4.12 17.01
CA VAL A 93 -9.57 3.89 18.11
C VAL A 93 -9.77 5.13 18.98
N HIS A 94 -8.75 5.97 19.11
CA HIS A 94 -8.86 7.25 19.80
C HIS A 94 -9.81 8.20 19.06
N LEU A 95 -9.70 8.31 17.73
CA LEU A 95 -10.63 9.09 16.90
C LEU A 95 -12.06 8.56 16.94
N LEU A 96 -12.26 7.25 17.11
CA LEU A 96 -13.58 6.63 17.29
C LEU A 96 -14.15 6.84 18.70
N GLY A 97 -13.54 7.71 19.51
CA GLY A 97 -14.04 8.08 20.84
C GLY A 97 -13.64 7.14 21.96
N TRP A 98 -12.73 6.20 21.74
CA TRP A 98 -12.18 5.40 22.83
C TRP A 98 -11.10 6.18 23.57
N ASN A 99 -11.47 6.80 24.67
CA ASN A 99 -10.59 7.63 25.53
C ASN A 99 -9.60 6.77 26.35
N ILE A 100 -8.73 6.05 25.66
CA ILE A 100 -7.62 5.31 26.26
C ILE A 100 -6.31 6.03 25.94
N SER A 101 -5.42 6.21 26.92
CA SER A 101 -4.09 6.75 26.64
C SER A 101 -3.27 5.73 25.85
N GLU A 102 -2.36 6.23 25.00
CA GLU A 102 -1.44 5.39 24.23
C GLU A 102 -0.66 4.41 25.13
N GLN A 103 -0.14 4.91 26.25
CA GLN A 103 0.61 4.09 27.19
C GLN A 103 -0.22 2.94 27.74
N LEU A 104 -1.47 3.22 28.12
CA LEU A 104 -2.38 2.20 28.66
C LEU A 104 -2.81 1.21 27.56
N TYR A 105 -3.09 1.70 26.36
CA TYR A 105 -3.36 0.86 25.19
C TYR A 105 -2.21 -0.13 24.94
N ASN A 106 -0.99 0.38 24.80
CA ASN A 106 0.19 -0.44 24.57
C ASN A 106 0.44 -1.44 25.71
N ARG A 107 0.23 -1.02 26.95
CA ARG A 107 0.38 -1.92 28.12
C ARG A 107 -0.66 -3.04 28.14
N GLN A 108 -1.86 -2.79 27.65
CA GLN A 108 -2.95 -3.78 27.66
C GLN A 108 -2.89 -4.75 26.48
N TYR A 109 -2.39 -4.33 25.31
CA TYR A 109 -2.57 -5.07 24.07
C TYR A 109 -1.27 -5.46 23.36
N VAL A 110 -0.12 -4.88 23.73
CA VAL A 110 1.15 -5.13 23.06
C VAL A 110 2.18 -5.69 24.05
N ASN A 111 2.87 -6.76 23.65
CA ASN A 111 4.00 -7.26 24.37
C ASN A 111 5.29 -6.64 23.83
N TRP A 112 6.08 -6.10 24.73
CA TRP A 112 7.33 -5.41 24.39
C TRP A 112 8.53 -6.17 24.94
N THR A 113 9.56 -6.31 24.14
CA THR A 113 10.87 -6.80 24.55
C THR A 113 11.95 -5.75 24.36
N THR A 114 13.02 -5.83 25.11
CA THR A 114 14.16 -4.92 25.00
C THR A 114 15.28 -5.63 24.27
N ILE A 115 15.81 -5.02 23.23
CA ILE A 115 17.02 -5.50 22.53
C ILE A 115 18.14 -4.48 22.77
N ASP A 116 19.35 -4.98 22.92
CA ASP A 116 20.58 -4.20 22.93
C ASP A 116 21.13 -4.16 21.50
N SER A 117 21.40 -2.96 21.01
CA SER A 117 22.04 -2.75 19.71
C SER A 117 23.15 -1.71 19.88
N GLY A 118 24.38 -2.20 19.99
CA GLY A 118 25.56 -1.33 20.12
C GLY A 118 25.61 -0.50 21.40
N GLY A 119 25.14 -1.05 22.53
CA GLY A 119 25.09 -0.38 23.84
C GLY A 119 23.86 0.50 24.08
N PHE A 120 22.94 0.54 23.10
CA PHE A 120 21.64 1.24 23.24
C PHE A 120 20.52 0.24 23.40
N GLN A 121 19.71 0.40 24.44
CA GLN A 121 18.53 -0.41 24.65
C GLN A 121 17.34 0.14 23.86
N HIS A 122 16.79 -0.69 22.97
CA HIS A 122 15.62 -0.36 22.18
C HIS A 122 14.46 -1.27 22.57
N LYS A 123 13.29 -0.66 22.79
CA LYS A 123 12.04 -1.37 23.00
C LYS A 123 11.42 -1.71 21.65
N ILE A 124 11.20 -2.98 21.39
CA ILE A 124 10.52 -3.48 20.18
C ILE A 124 9.35 -4.36 20.58
N VAL A 125 8.39 -4.53 19.67
CA VAL A 125 7.31 -5.51 19.87
C VAL A 125 7.90 -6.91 19.88
N ASP A 126 7.47 -7.75 20.82
CA ASP A 126 7.94 -9.12 20.92
C ASP A 126 7.63 -9.90 19.64
N LYS A 127 8.64 -10.58 19.07
CA LYS A 127 8.48 -11.30 17.80
C LYS A 127 7.77 -12.64 17.94
N LYS A 128 7.79 -13.25 19.14
CA LYS A 128 7.20 -14.57 19.38
C LYS A 128 5.76 -14.48 19.83
N ASP A 129 5.48 -13.53 20.72
CA ASP A 129 4.15 -13.27 21.25
C ASP A 129 3.88 -11.74 21.25
N PRO A 130 3.58 -11.17 20.07
CA PRO A 130 3.52 -9.72 19.91
C PRO A 130 2.34 -9.06 20.61
N TYR A 131 1.22 -9.78 20.77
CA TYR A 131 -0.05 -9.17 21.22
C TYR A 131 -0.77 -10.02 22.25
N LYS A 132 -1.52 -9.35 23.12
CA LYS A 132 -2.33 -9.95 24.18
C LYS A 132 -3.72 -9.33 24.23
N ASN A 133 -4.66 -10.02 24.89
CA ASN A 133 -6.05 -9.56 25.08
C ASN A 133 -6.76 -9.17 23.76
N ILE A 134 -6.47 -9.84 22.65
CA ILE A 134 -6.95 -9.47 21.31
C ILE A 134 -8.47 -9.54 21.20
N ASP A 135 -9.11 -10.53 21.83
CA ASP A 135 -10.58 -10.64 21.80
C ASP A 135 -11.24 -9.47 22.54
N ARG A 136 -10.65 -9.03 23.65
CA ARG A 136 -11.09 -7.81 24.36
C ARG A 136 -10.90 -6.57 23.49
N LEU A 137 -9.76 -6.47 22.77
CA LEU A 137 -9.50 -5.38 21.83
C LEU A 137 -10.58 -5.31 20.75
N LYS A 138 -10.88 -6.45 20.11
CA LYS A 138 -11.93 -6.55 19.09
C LYS A 138 -13.32 -6.20 19.63
N SER A 139 -13.66 -6.65 20.86
CA SER A 139 -14.92 -6.27 21.49
C SER A 139 -15.02 -4.77 21.74
N LYS A 140 -13.95 -4.17 22.27
CA LYS A 140 -13.88 -2.72 22.49
C LYS A 140 -13.99 -1.92 21.20
N MET A 141 -13.35 -2.37 20.13
CA MET A 141 -13.50 -1.73 18.82
C MET A 141 -14.96 -1.76 18.34
N ARG A 142 -15.66 -2.89 18.48
CA ARG A 142 -17.09 -3.00 18.13
C ARG A 142 -17.97 -2.08 18.97
N GLU A 143 -17.72 -1.96 20.29
CA GLU A 143 -18.41 -1.01 21.16
C GLU A 143 -18.26 0.44 20.68
N HIS A 144 -17.13 0.77 20.02
CA HIS A 144 -16.86 2.08 19.41
C HIS A 144 -17.20 2.14 17.91
N GLY A 145 -18.07 1.26 17.43
CA GLY A 145 -18.63 1.31 16.09
C GLY A 145 -17.79 0.65 14.99
N ALA A 146 -16.73 -0.10 15.33
CA ALA A 146 -15.95 -0.80 14.32
C ALA A 146 -16.73 -1.98 13.72
N ILE A 147 -16.86 -1.99 12.42
CA ILE A 147 -17.50 -3.07 11.65
C ILE A 147 -16.42 -3.75 10.79
N PHE A 148 -16.30 -5.05 10.93
CA PHE A 148 -15.39 -5.88 10.14
C PHE A 148 -16.20 -6.72 9.18
N LYS A 149 -15.96 -6.55 7.89
CA LYS A 149 -16.56 -7.33 6.82
C LYS A 149 -15.46 -7.88 5.92
N LYS A 150 -15.54 -9.16 5.62
CA LYS A 150 -14.74 -9.75 4.55
C LYS A 150 -15.42 -9.51 3.21
N THR A 151 -14.65 -9.49 2.15
CA THR A 151 -15.18 -9.30 0.79
C THR A 151 -16.19 -10.41 0.45
N GLU A 152 -15.90 -11.65 0.84
CA GLU A 152 -16.71 -12.82 0.61
C GLU A 152 -18.06 -12.82 1.39
N GLU A 153 -18.14 -12.02 2.47
CA GLU A 153 -19.40 -11.81 3.22
C GLU A 153 -20.31 -10.77 2.55
N CYS A 154 -19.77 -9.97 1.65
CA CYS A 154 -20.49 -8.86 1.02
C CYS A 154 -20.80 -9.12 -0.45
N TYR A 155 -19.95 -9.87 -1.14
CA TYR A 155 -20.03 -10.08 -2.58
C TYR A 155 -19.56 -11.48 -2.96
N GLU A 156 -20.22 -12.08 -3.94
CA GLU A 156 -19.72 -13.25 -4.65
C GLU A 156 -18.69 -12.76 -5.68
N LEU A 157 -17.45 -13.12 -5.50
CA LEU A 157 -16.39 -12.86 -6.46
C LEU A 157 -15.83 -14.16 -7.01
N PRO A 158 -15.30 -14.16 -8.24
CA PRO A 158 -14.71 -15.36 -8.83
C PRO A 158 -13.49 -15.82 -8.02
N GLU A 159 -13.11 -17.07 -8.23
CA GLU A 159 -11.97 -17.68 -7.55
C GLU A 159 -10.66 -16.93 -7.87
N GLN A 160 -9.75 -16.88 -6.89
CA GLN A 160 -8.37 -16.46 -7.07
C GLN A 160 -7.43 -17.67 -7.05
N VAL A 161 -6.67 -17.86 -8.11
CA VAL A 161 -5.68 -18.92 -8.25
C VAL A 161 -4.28 -18.32 -8.21
N PHE A 162 -3.45 -18.81 -7.30
CA PHE A 162 -2.06 -18.36 -7.17
C PHE A 162 -1.10 -19.44 -7.65
N THR A 163 -0.28 -19.09 -8.64
CA THR A 163 0.76 -19.99 -9.17
C THR A 163 2.13 -19.44 -8.82
N GLN A 164 2.98 -20.24 -8.21
CA GLN A 164 4.35 -19.88 -7.90
C GLN A 164 5.31 -20.47 -8.92
N ILE A 165 6.04 -19.62 -9.64
CA ILE A 165 7.13 -20.01 -10.54
C ILE A 165 8.45 -19.90 -9.77
N ARG A 166 9.15 -21.03 -9.59
CA ARG A 166 10.44 -21.08 -8.91
C ARG A 166 11.56 -21.03 -9.94
N LEU A 167 12.43 -20.04 -9.77
CA LEU A 167 13.53 -19.78 -10.69
C LEU A 167 14.87 -19.91 -9.94
N LYS A 168 15.92 -20.29 -10.69
CA LYS A 168 17.29 -20.32 -10.13
C LYS A 168 17.78 -18.89 -9.93
N ALA A 169 18.36 -18.64 -8.77
CA ALA A 169 19.09 -17.39 -8.52
C ALA A 169 20.38 -17.37 -9.38
N PRO A 170 20.78 -16.19 -9.87
CA PRO A 170 22.01 -16.03 -10.64
C PRO A 170 23.25 -16.27 -9.76
N LYS A 171 24.40 -16.55 -10.39
CA LYS A 171 25.67 -16.82 -9.67
C LYS A 171 26.09 -15.60 -8.83
N GLU A 172 25.84 -14.42 -9.32
CA GLU A 172 26.10 -13.13 -8.67
C GLU A 172 25.41 -12.99 -7.33
N TYR A 173 24.20 -13.55 -7.19
CA TYR A 173 23.47 -13.60 -5.92
C TYR A 173 24.26 -14.36 -4.85
N TRP A 174 24.74 -15.55 -5.18
CA TRP A 174 25.48 -16.37 -4.22
C TRP A 174 26.82 -15.75 -3.84
N LYS A 175 27.53 -15.14 -4.82
CA LYS A 175 28.72 -14.36 -4.57
C LYS A 175 28.43 -13.19 -3.63
N PHE A 176 27.38 -12.42 -3.90
CA PHE A 176 26.99 -11.29 -3.06
C PHE A 176 26.55 -11.72 -1.65
N GLN A 177 25.86 -12.88 -1.51
CA GLN A 177 25.51 -13.39 -0.17
C GLN A 177 26.75 -13.72 0.66
N LYS A 178 27.82 -14.21 0.03
CA LYS A 178 29.07 -14.59 0.68
C LYS A 178 29.96 -13.37 0.99
N ASP A 179 30.21 -12.56 0.00
CA ASP A 179 31.25 -11.53 0.04
C ASP A 179 30.69 -10.13 0.36
N CYS A 180 29.36 -9.95 0.36
CA CYS A 180 28.65 -8.67 0.49
C CYS A 180 29.04 -7.63 -0.57
N ILE A 181 29.77 -8.03 -1.62
CA ILE A 181 30.15 -7.17 -2.73
C ILE A 181 30.13 -7.97 -4.05
N VAL A 182 29.63 -7.34 -5.11
CA VAL A 182 29.64 -7.91 -6.45
C VAL A 182 29.60 -6.80 -7.50
N THR A 183 30.27 -7.00 -8.63
CA THR A 183 30.17 -6.13 -9.80
C THR A 183 29.31 -6.81 -10.86
N ILE A 184 28.27 -6.14 -11.34
CA ILE A 184 27.37 -6.59 -12.39
C ILE A 184 27.24 -5.47 -13.41
N GLU A 185 27.50 -5.76 -14.69
CA GLU A 185 27.41 -4.78 -15.78
C GLU A 185 28.20 -3.49 -15.52
N GLY A 186 29.35 -3.60 -14.85
CA GLY A 186 30.22 -2.47 -14.49
C GLY A 186 29.78 -1.68 -13.25
N GLN A 187 28.66 -2.03 -12.64
CA GLN A 187 28.18 -1.43 -11.40
C GLN A 187 28.60 -2.27 -10.19
N GLU A 188 29.27 -1.65 -9.24
CA GLU A 188 29.63 -2.29 -7.98
C GLU A 188 28.48 -2.14 -6.96
N LEU A 189 28.02 -3.28 -6.43
CA LEU A 189 26.96 -3.36 -5.42
C LEU A 189 27.60 -3.79 -4.08
N VAL A 190 27.50 -2.95 -3.07
CA VAL A 190 28.10 -3.15 -1.74
C VAL A 190 27.01 -3.24 -0.67
N GLY A 191 26.93 -4.37 -0.01
CA GLY A 191 25.96 -4.66 1.07
C GLY A 191 26.56 -4.42 2.45
N ASP A 192 26.96 -3.19 2.75
CA ASP A 192 27.61 -2.77 4.02
C ASP A 192 26.64 -2.68 5.20
N THR A 193 25.34 -2.59 4.92
CA THR A 193 24.28 -2.62 5.94
C THR A 193 23.27 -3.74 5.63
N SER A 194 22.49 -4.14 6.63
CA SER A 194 21.39 -5.12 6.43
C SER A 194 20.37 -4.63 5.40
N LEU A 195 20.15 -3.31 5.33
CA LEU A 195 19.22 -2.71 4.38
C LEU A 195 19.76 -2.74 2.95
N THR A 196 21.02 -2.32 2.73
CA THR A 196 21.67 -2.37 1.42
C THR A 196 21.85 -3.80 0.94
N LYS A 197 22.20 -4.74 1.85
CA LYS A 197 22.27 -6.16 1.52
C LYS A 197 20.92 -6.72 1.05
N LEU A 198 19.81 -6.39 1.74
CA LEU A 198 18.47 -6.79 1.32
C LEU A 198 18.09 -6.18 -0.02
N LEU A 199 18.35 -4.88 -0.21
CA LEU A 199 18.03 -4.15 -1.45
C LEU A 199 18.73 -4.79 -2.65
N TYR A 200 20.06 -4.92 -2.60
CA TYR A 200 20.84 -5.46 -3.70
C TYR A 200 20.58 -6.96 -3.94
N SER A 201 20.34 -7.75 -2.89
CA SER A 201 19.89 -9.13 -3.05
C SER A 201 18.61 -9.24 -3.88
N ARG A 202 17.65 -8.36 -3.65
CA ARG A 202 16.40 -8.29 -4.42
C ARG A 202 16.63 -7.87 -5.86
N GLN A 203 17.46 -6.85 -6.09
CA GLN A 203 17.81 -6.39 -7.45
C GLN A 203 18.53 -7.47 -8.23
N ILE A 204 19.53 -8.15 -7.64
CA ILE A 204 20.28 -9.23 -8.28
C ILE A 204 19.35 -10.38 -8.67
N CYS A 205 18.42 -10.77 -7.80
CA CYS A 205 17.45 -11.82 -8.09
C CYS A 205 16.33 -11.40 -9.05
N SER A 206 16.25 -10.13 -9.41
CA SER A 206 15.20 -9.59 -10.25
C SER A 206 15.74 -9.03 -11.56
N GLN A 207 16.16 -7.78 -11.59
CA GLN A 207 16.56 -7.09 -12.83
C GLN A 207 17.79 -7.70 -13.53
N TYR A 208 18.69 -8.35 -12.78
CA TYR A 208 19.89 -9.01 -13.31
C TYR A 208 19.74 -10.54 -13.46
N ASN A 209 18.54 -11.08 -13.26
CA ASN A 209 18.30 -12.52 -13.37
C ASN A 209 17.70 -12.87 -14.74
N GLN A 210 18.53 -13.36 -15.66
CA GLN A 210 18.09 -13.74 -16.99
C GLN A 210 16.99 -14.80 -16.97
N ASN A 211 17.07 -15.81 -16.10
CA ASN A 211 16.00 -16.82 -15.97
C ASN A 211 14.64 -16.20 -15.68
N LYS A 212 14.63 -15.07 -14.98
CA LYS A 212 13.39 -14.36 -14.64
C LYS A 212 12.85 -13.56 -15.81
N LEU A 213 13.73 -12.95 -16.58
CA LEU A 213 13.36 -12.24 -17.80
C LEU A 213 12.83 -13.22 -18.86
N ASP A 214 13.46 -14.38 -18.99
CA ASP A 214 13.01 -15.45 -19.91
C ASP A 214 11.65 -15.98 -19.48
N ALA A 215 11.44 -16.28 -18.19
CA ALA A 215 10.14 -16.72 -17.69
C ALA A 215 9.04 -15.64 -17.85
N PHE A 216 9.40 -14.38 -17.75
CA PHE A 216 8.45 -13.29 -18.03
C PHE A 216 8.09 -13.24 -19.52
N ARG A 217 9.06 -13.40 -20.42
CA ARG A 217 8.84 -13.51 -21.87
C ARG A 217 7.88 -14.65 -22.18
N ASP A 218 8.14 -15.85 -21.65
CA ASP A 218 7.31 -17.03 -21.85
C ASP A 218 5.86 -16.79 -21.38
N LEU A 219 5.67 -16.12 -20.24
CA LEU A 219 4.35 -15.77 -19.74
C LEU A 219 3.61 -14.78 -20.65
N VAL A 220 4.32 -13.77 -21.19
CA VAL A 220 3.73 -12.78 -22.09
C VAL A 220 3.37 -13.42 -23.44
N GLU A 221 4.20 -14.33 -23.96
CA GLU A 221 3.95 -15.08 -25.20
C GLU A 221 2.81 -16.08 -25.05
N SER A 222 2.63 -16.66 -23.86
CA SER A 222 1.65 -17.73 -23.61
C SER A 222 0.18 -17.28 -23.72
N THR A 223 -0.08 -15.97 -23.79
CA THR A 223 -1.45 -15.45 -23.81
C THR A 223 -1.59 -14.18 -24.63
N GLN A 224 -2.75 -14.01 -25.25
CA GLN A 224 -3.17 -12.77 -25.90
C GLN A 224 -4.18 -11.98 -25.06
N GLU A 225 -4.37 -12.34 -23.78
CA GLU A 225 -5.19 -11.58 -22.87
C GLU A 225 -4.41 -10.41 -22.23
N ARG A 226 -5.14 -9.48 -21.61
CA ARG A 226 -4.53 -8.40 -20.81
C ARG A 226 -3.72 -8.99 -19.66
N LEU A 227 -2.57 -8.38 -19.41
CA LEU A 227 -1.72 -8.70 -18.26
C LEU A 227 -1.46 -7.44 -17.43
N ILE A 228 -1.48 -7.58 -16.12
CA ILE A 228 -0.97 -6.56 -15.20
C ILE A 228 0.29 -7.10 -14.56
N VAL A 229 1.34 -6.31 -14.54
CA VAL A 229 2.64 -6.73 -14.00
C VAL A 229 3.06 -5.75 -12.92
N PHE A 230 3.16 -6.23 -11.70
CA PHE A 230 3.67 -5.44 -10.58
C PHE A 230 5.18 -5.58 -10.43
N TYR A 231 5.85 -4.45 -10.25
CA TYR A 231 7.31 -4.37 -10.13
C TYR A 231 7.75 -3.37 -9.04
N SER A 232 9.03 -3.45 -8.63
CA SER A 232 9.62 -2.60 -7.58
C SER A 232 10.70 -1.67 -8.08
N PHE A 233 11.50 -2.06 -9.08
CA PHE A 233 12.71 -1.35 -9.51
C PHE A 233 12.59 -0.79 -10.93
N ASN A 234 13.21 0.36 -11.20
CA ASN A 234 13.13 1.00 -12.51
C ASN A 234 13.78 0.16 -13.64
N ASP A 235 14.85 -0.57 -13.33
CA ASP A 235 15.50 -1.43 -14.32
C ASP A 235 14.64 -2.65 -14.68
N GLU A 236 13.80 -3.13 -13.74
CA GLU A 236 12.77 -4.13 -14.06
C GLU A 236 11.80 -3.60 -15.12
N LEU A 237 11.33 -2.35 -14.93
CA LEU A 237 10.45 -1.69 -15.89
C LEU A 237 11.09 -1.63 -17.28
N TRP A 238 12.35 -1.20 -17.36
CA TRP A 238 13.04 -1.06 -18.62
C TRP A 238 13.19 -2.40 -19.36
N ASN A 239 13.61 -3.45 -18.65
CA ASN A 239 13.72 -4.79 -19.20
C ASN A 239 12.38 -5.35 -19.68
N MET A 240 11.32 -5.18 -18.89
CA MET A 240 9.98 -5.64 -19.26
C MET A 240 9.42 -4.89 -20.47
N LYS A 241 9.64 -3.57 -20.55
CA LYS A 241 9.24 -2.76 -21.72
C LYS A 241 9.92 -3.26 -22.99
N LYS A 242 11.22 -3.54 -22.94
CA LYS A 242 11.97 -4.09 -24.07
C LYS A 242 11.37 -5.43 -24.53
N ILE A 243 11.10 -6.36 -23.60
CA ILE A 243 10.48 -7.64 -23.91
C ILE A 243 9.10 -7.46 -24.54
N CYS A 244 8.24 -6.61 -23.97
CA CYS A 244 6.92 -6.34 -24.52
C CYS A 244 6.99 -5.71 -25.93
N GLN A 245 7.95 -4.82 -26.19
CA GLN A 245 8.16 -4.23 -27.52
C GLN A 245 8.63 -5.28 -28.55
N GLU A 246 9.54 -6.18 -28.18
CA GLU A 246 9.99 -7.28 -29.02
C GLU A 246 8.86 -8.26 -29.38
N LEU A 247 7.84 -8.35 -28.53
CA LEU A 247 6.66 -9.20 -28.70
C LEU A 247 5.43 -8.47 -29.28
N ASP A 248 5.61 -7.24 -29.74
CA ASP A 248 4.54 -6.38 -30.28
C ASP A 248 3.31 -6.26 -29.33
N ARG A 249 3.56 -6.27 -28.00
CA ARG A 249 2.51 -6.12 -26.99
C ARG A 249 2.30 -4.64 -26.64
N PRO A 250 1.09 -4.11 -26.79
CA PRO A 250 0.77 -2.75 -26.35
C PRO A 250 1.02 -2.55 -24.85
N ILE A 251 1.66 -1.44 -24.48
CA ILE A 251 2.08 -1.18 -23.09
C ILE A 251 1.29 -0.03 -22.51
N SER A 252 0.79 -0.22 -21.30
CA SER A 252 0.37 0.83 -20.36
C SER A 252 1.34 0.90 -19.19
N GLU A 253 1.52 2.10 -18.61
CA GLU A 253 2.51 2.32 -17.56
C GLU A 253 1.95 3.17 -16.43
N ILE A 254 2.14 2.69 -15.19
CA ILE A 254 1.74 3.39 -13.98
C ILE A 254 2.90 3.38 -12.98
N ASN A 255 3.49 4.55 -12.79
CA ASN A 255 4.55 4.78 -11.80
C ASN A 255 4.47 6.21 -11.25
N GLY A 256 5.49 6.66 -10.50
CA GLY A 256 5.55 8.00 -9.91
C GLY A 256 5.61 9.16 -10.92
N HIS A 257 5.89 8.90 -12.17
CA HIS A 257 6.06 9.91 -13.24
C HIS A 257 5.01 9.77 -14.33
N THR A 258 4.56 8.56 -14.61
CA THR A 258 3.64 8.23 -15.71
C THR A 258 2.38 7.59 -15.18
N LYS A 259 1.23 8.04 -15.68
CA LYS A 259 -0.06 7.39 -15.45
C LYS A 259 -0.77 7.30 -16.80
N ASP A 260 -0.40 6.27 -17.56
CA ASP A 260 -0.96 6.01 -18.89
C ASP A 260 -1.66 4.65 -18.89
N LEU A 261 -2.96 4.66 -19.12
CA LEU A 261 -3.82 3.48 -19.25
C LEU A 261 -4.40 3.33 -20.67
N THR A 262 -3.87 4.06 -21.65
CA THR A 262 -4.44 4.08 -23.01
C THR A 262 -4.48 2.67 -23.62
N ALA A 263 -3.37 1.96 -23.63
CA ALA A 263 -3.34 0.59 -24.16
C ALA A 263 -4.20 -0.37 -23.30
N TYR A 264 -4.24 -0.20 -21.99
CA TYR A 264 -5.10 -1.00 -21.11
C TYR A 264 -6.58 -0.84 -21.47
N GLU A 265 -7.03 0.37 -21.75
CA GLU A 265 -8.44 0.64 -22.06
C GLU A 265 -8.82 0.19 -23.48
N GLN A 266 -7.94 0.38 -24.46
CA GLN A 266 -8.22 0.19 -25.89
C GLN A 266 -7.89 -1.21 -26.39
N GLU A 267 -6.81 -1.84 -25.88
CA GLU A 267 -6.26 -3.07 -26.43
C GLU A 267 -6.52 -4.28 -25.52
N SER A 268 -7.07 -5.35 -26.09
CA SER A 268 -7.41 -6.57 -25.34
C SER A 268 -6.18 -7.40 -24.93
N ASN A 269 -5.04 -7.19 -25.57
CA ASN A 269 -3.79 -7.89 -25.34
C ASN A 269 -2.71 -7.02 -24.69
N SER A 270 -3.08 -5.91 -24.08
CA SER A 270 -2.14 -4.98 -23.44
C SER A 270 -1.43 -5.57 -22.24
N VAL A 271 -0.21 -5.11 -21.99
CA VAL A 271 0.56 -5.36 -20.77
C VAL A 271 0.67 -4.06 -19.96
N THR A 272 0.12 -4.04 -18.77
CA THR A 272 0.13 -2.86 -17.90
C THR A 272 1.20 -3.02 -16.83
N LEU A 273 2.26 -2.22 -16.91
CA LEU A 273 3.38 -2.24 -15.98
C LEU A 273 3.11 -1.29 -14.81
N CYS A 274 2.99 -1.84 -13.61
CA CYS A 274 2.53 -1.15 -12.43
C CYS A 274 3.59 -1.13 -11.32
N GLN A 275 4.05 0.06 -10.95
CA GLN A 275 4.87 0.22 -9.75
C GLN A 275 3.98 0.23 -8.49
N TYR A 276 4.34 -0.56 -7.47
CA TYR A 276 3.49 -0.73 -6.28
C TYR A 276 3.05 0.58 -5.64
N GLN A 277 3.96 1.51 -5.43
CA GLN A 277 3.67 2.79 -4.76
C GLN A 277 2.59 3.61 -5.45
N SER A 278 2.50 3.50 -6.78
CA SER A 278 1.59 4.30 -7.60
C SER A 278 0.32 3.54 -8.01
N ALA A 279 0.38 2.22 -8.07
CA ALA A 279 -0.67 1.38 -8.64
C ALA A 279 -1.42 0.53 -7.61
N SER A 280 -0.86 0.30 -6.42
CA SER A 280 -1.52 -0.51 -5.39
C SER A 280 -2.80 0.14 -4.85
N LYS A 281 -2.97 1.47 -5.01
CA LYS A 281 -4.12 2.24 -4.48
C LYS A 281 -4.89 2.97 -5.59
N GLY A 282 -6.21 3.00 -5.47
CA GLY A 282 -7.09 3.90 -6.24
C GLY A 282 -7.33 3.54 -7.72
N LEU A 283 -6.87 2.39 -8.24
CA LEU A 283 -7.09 2.00 -9.63
C LEU A 283 -8.12 0.88 -9.78
N ASN A 284 -8.86 0.94 -10.88
CA ASN A 284 -9.83 -0.07 -11.29
C ASN A 284 -9.29 -0.79 -12.51
N LEU A 285 -8.81 -2.03 -12.30
CA LEU A 285 -8.19 -2.82 -13.36
C LEU A 285 -8.90 -4.16 -13.60
N GLN A 286 -10.23 -4.21 -13.35
CA GLN A 286 -11.03 -5.43 -13.47
C GLN A 286 -11.32 -5.88 -14.91
N LYS A 287 -10.96 -5.12 -15.94
CA LYS A 287 -10.96 -5.62 -17.32
C LYS A 287 -9.91 -6.72 -17.55
N CYS A 288 -8.94 -6.82 -16.64
CA CYS A 288 -7.93 -7.85 -16.60
C CYS A 288 -8.20 -8.82 -15.45
N ASN A 289 -7.92 -10.10 -15.66
CA ASN A 289 -8.03 -11.11 -14.62
C ASN A 289 -6.70 -11.83 -14.33
N ARG A 290 -5.57 -11.30 -14.83
CA ARG A 290 -4.24 -11.89 -14.67
C ARG A 290 -3.24 -10.87 -14.12
N ILE A 291 -2.59 -11.21 -12.99
CA ILE A 291 -1.50 -10.41 -12.42
C ILE A 291 -0.22 -11.24 -12.40
N ILE A 292 0.86 -10.64 -12.86
CA ILE A 292 2.22 -11.15 -12.68
C ILE A 292 2.90 -10.29 -11.61
N TYR A 293 3.32 -10.91 -10.54
CA TYR A 293 4.18 -10.28 -9.54
C TYR A 293 5.65 -10.50 -9.94
N PHE A 294 6.18 -9.59 -10.76
CA PHE A 294 7.56 -9.71 -11.22
C PHE A 294 8.55 -9.59 -10.05
N SER A 295 8.33 -8.67 -9.14
CA SER A 295 8.97 -8.65 -7.82
C SER A 295 7.93 -8.42 -6.73
N LEU A 296 8.07 -9.06 -5.57
CA LEU A 296 7.14 -8.87 -4.46
C LEU A 296 7.48 -7.58 -3.69
N PRO A 297 6.48 -6.85 -3.17
CA PRO A 297 6.73 -5.70 -2.32
C PRO A 297 7.23 -6.15 -0.93
N LEU A 298 7.86 -5.24 -0.19
CA LEU A 298 8.19 -5.48 1.23
C LEU A 298 6.97 -5.26 2.15
N SER A 299 5.97 -4.55 1.67
CA SER A 299 4.73 -4.25 2.38
C SER A 299 3.67 -5.32 2.06
N SER A 300 3.20 -6.01 3.09
CA SER A 300 2.04 -6.91 2.95
C SER A 300 0.78 -6.15 2.56
N GLU A 301 0.64 -4.90 2.98
CA GLU A 301 -0.47 -4.02 2.60
C GLU A 301 -0.50 -3.77 1.10
N ASP A 302 0.65 -3.39 0.51
CA ASP A 302 0.75 -3.17 -0.94
C ASP A 302 0.43 -4.44 -1.73
N PHE A 303 0.87 -5.61 -1.24
CA PHE A 303 0.53 -6.89 -1.85
C PHE A 303 -0.97 -7.18 -1.80
N GLU A 304 -1.60 -7.05 -0.63
CA GLU A 304 -3.04 -7.28 -0.47
C GLU A 304 -3.88 -6.28 -1.28
N GLN A 305 -3.46 -5.02 -1.35
CA GLN A 305 -4.14 -4.02 -2.16
C GLN A 305 -3.97 -4.24 -3.66
N SER A 306 -2.80 -4.71 -4.12
CA SER A 306 -2.56 -5.00 -5.53
C SER A 306 -3.46 -6.14 -6.05
N LYS A 307 -3.71 -7.17 -5.26
CA LYS A 307 -4.65 -8.25 -5.60
C LYS A 307 -6.07 -7.71 -5.87
N LYS A 308 -6.50 -6.73 -5.07
CA LYS A 308 -7.82 -6.11 -5.18
C LYS A 308 -7.97 -5.17 -6.39
N ARG A 309 -6.92 -4.99 -7.21
CA ARG A 309 -7.04 -4.22 -8.47
C ARG A 309 -7.87 -4.94 -9.52
N ILE A 310 -7.79 -6.26 -9.58
CA ILE A 310 -8.55 -7.10 -10.50
C ILE A 310 -9.69 -7.86 -9.80
N HIS A 311 -9.47 -8.32 -8.57
CA HIS A 311 -10.45 -9.09 -7.79
C HIS A 311 -11.36 -8.15 -6.99
N ARG A 312 -12.38 -7.65 -7.66
CA ARG A 312 -13.34 -6.68 -7.12
C ARG A 312 -14.68 -6.78 -7.85
N ILE A 313 -15.68 -6.03 -7.37
CA ILE A 313 -17.02 -5.97 -7.98
C ILE A 313 -16.90 -5.63 -9.47
N GLY A 314 -17.57 -6.45 -10.29
CA GLY A 314 -17.52 -6.35 -11.76
C GLY A 314 -16.48 -7.29 -12.41
N GLN A 315 -15.73 -8.07 -11.64
CA GLN A 315 -14.94 -9.17 -12.16
C GLN A 315 -15.78 -10.44 -12.25
N GLU A 316 -15.83 -11.03 -13.43
CA GLU A 316 -16.62 -12.25 -13.71
C GLU A 316 -15.74 -13.48 -14.00
N LYS A 317 -14.44 -13.25 -14.23
CA LYS A 317 -13.49 -14.30 -14.58
C LYS A 317 -12.65 -14.70 -13.38
N THR A 318 -12.27 -15.98 -13.30
CA THR A 318 -11.24 -16.46 -12.36
C THR A 318 -9.99 -15.59 -12.47
N CYS A 319 -9.47 -15.15 -11.35
CA CYS A 319 -8.28 -14.30 -11.28
C CYS A 319 -7.01 -15.15 -11.06
N PHE A 320 -5.97 -14.89 -11.83
CA PHE A 320 -4.70 -15.61 -11.76
C PHE A 320 -3.56 -14.66 -11.38
#